data_a491389173538bb1aa6836e6e06caae5
#
_entry.id   a491389173538bb1aa6836e6e06caae5
#
_cell.length_a   1.000
_cell.length_b   1.000
_cell.length_c   1.000
_cell.angle_alpha   90.00
_cell.angle_beta   90.00
_cell.angle_gamma   90.00
#
_symmetry.space_group_name_H-M   'P 1'
#
loop_
_entity.id
_entity.type
_entity.pdbx_description
1 polymer ?
#
loop_
_entity_poly.entity_id
_entity_poly.type
_entity_poly.pdbx_seq_one_letter_code
_entity_poly.pdbx_strand_id
1 'polypeptide(L)'
;TLHVGAGTFQPVKVADANQHTMHTEIIAVPCETIRALMANLGNIVAVGTTSMRTLESLYFIGSKLFNVVQCGSTLFNVKQFEPYEKEYTLSTREALQAIVDYLTATGQDVLHAETQIMIKPGYQFRVVDQLITNFHQPKSTLLLLVSAFVGGDWHTIYDYALSHDFRFLSYGDSSILTRSHQRVATNVKPLTHSD
;
A
#
# COMPACT_ATOMS: atom_id res chain seq x y z
N THR A 1 1.06 -2.08 16.25
CA THR A 1 0.52 -0.76 16.68
C THR A 1 0.79 0.26 15.58
N LEU A 2 -0.19 1.08 15.26
CA LEU A 2 -0.09 2.18 14.32
C LEU A 2 -0.15 3.50 15.07
N HIS A 3 0.79 4.40 14.79
CA HIS A 3 0.77 5.76 15.30
C HIS A 3 0.34 6.70 14.18
N VAL A 4 -0.96 6.98 14.11
CA VAL A 4 -1.53 7.84 13.08
C VAL A 4 -1.26 9.30 13.42
N GLY A 5 -0.46 9.97 12.61
CA GLY A 5 -0.17 11.41 12.78
C GLY A 5 -1.33 12.30 12.34
N ALA A 6 -1.45 13.49 12.91
CA ALA A 6 -2.46 14.49 12.55
C ALA A 6 -2.39 14.94 11.08
N GLY A 7 -1.28 14.68 10.40
CA GLY A 7 -1.09 14.98 8.96
C GLY A 7 -1.88 14.11 8.00
N THR A 8 -2.46 13.00 8.45
CA THR A 8 -3.16 12.03 7.57
C THR A 8 -4.36 12.64 6.84
N PHE A 9 -4.97 13.68 7.38
CA PHE A 9 -6.17 14.35 6.82
C PHE A 9 -5.86 15.67 6.12
N GLN A 10 -4.59 16.01 5.89
CA GLN A 10 -4.26 17.25 5.18
C GLN A 10 -4.56 17.12 3.68
N PRO A 11 -5.32 18.06 3.09
CA PRO A 11 -5.55 18.05 1.64
C PRO A 11 -4.23 18.31 0.89
N VAL A 12 -4.11 17.72 -0.28
CA VAL A 12 -3.00 18.00 -1.20
C VAL A 12 -3.17 19.45 -1.70
N LYS A 13 -2.30 20.35 -1.25
CA LYS A 13 -2.33 21.77 -1.59
C LYS A 13 -1.67 22.10 -2.93
N VAL A 14 -1.03 21.13 -3.55
CA VAL A 14 -0.28 21.26 -4.81
C VAL A 14 -1.06 20.64 -5.97
N ALA A 15 -0.95 21.22 -7.15
CA ALA A 15 -1.63 20.71 -8.34
C ALA A 15 -1.11 19.33 -8.79
N ASP A 16 0.18 19.07 -8.53
CA ASP A 16 0.84 17.79 -8.82
C ASP A 16 1.06 17.00 -7.53
N ALA A 17 0.48 15.81 -7.44
CA ALA A 17 0.65 14.90 -6.30
C ALA A 17 2.14 14.53 -6.04
N ASN A 18 3.00 14.61 -7.07
CA ASN A 18 4.43 14.35 -6.92
C ASN A 18 5.16 15.43 -6.09
N GLN A 19 4.57 16.61 -5.95
CA GLN A 19 5.12 17.71 -5.15
C GLN A 19 4.62 17.69 -3.71
N HIS A 20 3.66 16.81 -3.38
CA HIS A 20 3.17 16.67 -2.01
C HIS A 20 4.15 15.86 -1.18
N THR A 21 4.57 16.38 -0.02
CA THR A 21 5.40 15.66 0.92
C THR A 21 4.53 14.85 1.89
N MET A 22 4.68 13.52 1.86
CA MET A 22 4.03 12.64 2.83
C MET A 22 4.71 12.76 4.19
N HIS A 23 3.90 12.82 5.24
CA HIS A 23 4.43 12.71 6.61
C HIS A 23 4.90 11.27 6.88
N THR A 24 5.88 11.16 7.78
CA THR A 24 6.38 9.87 8.25
C THR A 24 5.40 9.27 9.25
N GLU A 25 5.07 8.01 9.07
CA GLU A 25 4.32 7.20 10.03
C GLU A 25 5.26 6.18 10.66
N ILE A 26 5.27 6.13 11.99
CA ILE A 26 6.01 5.12 12.75
C ILE A 26 5.12 3.90 12.87
N ILE A 27 5.66 2.74 12.54
CA ILE A 27 4.96 1.47 12.57
C ILE A 27 5.68 0.48 13.48
N ALA A 28 4.92 -0.31 14.24
CA ALA A 28 5.41 -1.39 15.06
C ALA A 28 4.58 -2.65 14.78
N VAL A 29 5.20 -3.66 14.17
CA VAL A 29 4.52 -4.88 13.72
C VAL A 29 5.13 -6.09 14.42
N PRO A 30 4.35 -6.83 15.25
CA PRO A 30 4.81 -8.04 15.88
C PRO A 30 5.19 -9.13 14.86
N CYS A 31 6.23 -9.92 15.17
CA CYS A 31 6.67 -11.04 14.33
C CYS A 31 5.54 -12.04 14.05
N GLU A 32 4.72 -12.32 15.05
CA GLU A 32 3.53 -13.19 14.93
C GLU A 32 2.54 -12.67 13.89
N THR A 33 2.33 -11.33 13.82
CA THR A 33 1.47 -10.71 12.81
C THR A 33 2.04 -10.92 11.41
N ILE A 34 3.36 -10.81 11.23
CA ILE A 34 4.00 -11.06 9.93
C ILE A 34 3.84 -12.53 9.52
N ARG A 35 4.00 -13.46 10.46
CA ARG A 35 3.74 -14.90 10.21
C ARG A 35 2.28 -15.16 9.84
N ALA A 36 1.33 -14.50 10.52
CA ALA A 36 -0.09 -14.60 10.20
C ALA A 36 -0.41 -14.05 8.79
N LEU A 37 0.21 -12.92 8.39
CA LEU A 37 0.09 -12.40 7.02
C LEU A 37 0.60 -13.41 5.99
N MET A 38 1.77 -14.02 6.22
CA MET A 38 2.33 -15.04 5.32
C MET A 38 1.42 -16.26 5.17
N ALA A 39 0.75 -16.67 6.25
CA ALA A 39 -0.19 -17.80 6.22
C ALA A 39 -1.48 -17.49 5.45
N ASN A 40 -1.84 -16.21 5.31
CA ASN A 40 -3.10 -15.77 4.73
C ASN A 40 -2.93 -14.93 3.44
N LEU A 41 -1.76 -14.98 2.79
CA LEU A 41 -1.53 -14.29 1.51
C LEU A 41 -2.59 -14.69 0.48
N GLY A 42 -3.16 -13.70 -0.21
CA GLY A 42 -4.31 -13.84 -1.11
C GLY A 42 -5.67 -13.58 -0.46
N ASN A 43 -5.72 -13.38 0.89
CA ASN A 43 -6.94 -13.08 1.64
C ASN A 43 -6.72 -11.99 2.69
N ILE A 44 -5.87 -11.00 2.42
CA ILE A 44 -5.53 -9.93 3.35
C ILE A 44 -6.51 -8.77 3.18
N VAL A 45 -7.22 -8.45 4.25
CA VAL A 45 -8.13 -7.29 4.33
C VAL A 45 -7.50 -6.20 5.18
N ALA A 46 -7.19 -5.05 4.58
CA ALA A 46 -6.77 -3.88 5.32
C ALA A 46 -7.99 -3.06 5.76
N VAL A 47 -8.02 -2.65 7.02
CA VAL A 47 -9.03 -1.72 7.55
C VAL A 47 -8.37 -0.37 7.76
N GLY A 48 -8.72 0.59 6.91
CA GLY A 48 -8.13 1.93 6.86
C GLY A 48 -6.87 2.03 5.99
N THR A 49 -6.67 3.21 5.45
CA THR A 49 -5.56 3.53 4.52
C THR A 49 -4.19 3.48 5.19
N THR A 50 -4.08 3.82 6.47
CA THR A 50 -2.84 3.69 7.24
C THR A 50 -2.45 2.22 7.42
N SER A 51 -3.41 1.34 7.69
CA SER A 51 -3.16 -0.11 7.74
C SER A 51 -2.65 -0.62 6.40
N MET A 52 -3.28 -0.21 5.30
CA MET A 52 -2.83 -0.58 3.96
C MET A 52 -1.39 -0.13 3.70
N ARG A 53 -1.08 1.15 3.97
CA ARG A 53 0.28 1.67 3.79
C ARG A 53 1.31 0.92 4.63
N THR A 54 0.97 0.57 5.86
CA THR A 54 1.81 -0.24 6.74
C THR A 54 2.08 -1.62 6.15
N LEU A 55 1.01 -2.34 5.75
CA LEU A 55 1.13 -3.69 5.22
C LEU A 55 1.94 -3.72 3.92
N GLU A 56 1.68 -2.79 3.00
CA GLU A 56 2.43 -2.68 1.76
C GLU A 56 3.91 -2.31 2.01
N SER A 57 4.20 -1.51 3.03
CA SER A 57 5.59 -1.16 3.41
C SER A 57 6.41 -2.37 3.86
N LEU A 58 5.79 -3.40 4.45
CA LEU A 58 6.50 -4.62 4.85
C LEU A 58 7.19 -5.31 3.67
N TYR A 59 6.58 -5.29 2.50
CA TYR A 59 7.21 -5.86 1.30
C TYR A 59 8.54 -5.18 0.96
N PHE A 60 8.59 -3.85 1.02
CA PHE A 60 9.81 -3.08 0.70
C PHE A 60 10.88 -3.25 1.77
N ILE A 61 10.49 -3.27 3.04
CA ILE A 61 11.41 -3.52 4.16
C ILE A 61 12.02 -4.92 4.02
N GLY A 62 11.19 -5.94 3.80
CA GLY A 62 11.67 -7.30 3.63
C GLY A 62 12.57 -7.47 2.41
N SER A 63 12.22 -6.83 1.29
CA SER A 63 13.04 -6.86 0.08
C SER A 63 14.41 -6.21 0.29
N LYS A 64 14.49 -5.15 1.11
CA LYS A 64 15.78 -4.55 1.49
C LYS A 64 16.59 -5.47 2.40
N LEU A 65 15.96 -6.07 3.40
CA LEU A 65 16.62 -7.01 4.31
C LEU A 65 17.19 -8.22 3.59
N PHE A 66 16.47 -8.75 2.61
CA PHE A 66 16.94 -9.88 1.81
C PHE A 66 18.20 -9.56 1.00
N ASN A 67 18.35 -8.33 0.50
CA ASN A 67 19.45 -7.92 -0.38
C ASN A 67 20.66 -7.35 0.37
N VAL A 68 20.62 -7.24 1.69
CA VAL A 68 21.68 -6.56 2.45
C VAL A 68 22.46 -7.52 3.33
N VAL A 69 23.76 -7.62 3.04
CA VAL A 69 24.75 -8.34 3.88
C VAL A 69 25.19 -7.49 5.09
N GLN A 70 24.90 -6.17 5.10
CA GLN A 70 25.27 -5.25 6.18
C GLN A 70 24.08 -4.35 6.56
N CYS A 71 23.78 -4.30 7.85
CA CYS A 71 22.66 -3.56 8.44
C CYS A 71 22.97 -2.06 8.55
N GLY A 72 22.07 -1.20 8.00
CA GLY A 72 22.07 0.24 8.20
C GLY A 72 20.67 0.77 8.52
N SER A 73 20.56 1.92 9.19
CA SER A 73 19.29 2.52 9.65
C SER A 73 18.26 2.78 8.53
N THR A 74 18.69 2.83 7.27
CA THR A 74 17.80 3.06 6.11
C THR A 74 16.97 1.84 5.71
N LEU A 75 17.25 0.66 6.26
CA LEU A 75 16.52 -0.57 5.94
C LEU A 75 15.06 -0.50 6.40
N PHE A 76 14.82 0.13 7.53
CA PHE A 76 13.52 0.21 8.18
C PHE A 76 12.72 1.48 7.84
N ASN A 77 13.15 2.22 6.82
CA ASN A 77 12.43 3.40 6.32
C ASN A 77 12.01 3.18 4.87
N VAL A 78 10.71 3.29 4.58
CA VAL A 78 10.18 3.25 3.21
C VAL A 78 9.94 4.68 2.75
N LYS A 79 10.71 5.13 1.75
CA LYS A 79 10.60 6.46 1.19
C LYS A 79 9.34 6.62 0.34
N GLN A 80 8.91 7.87 0.19
CA GLN A 80 7.65 8.23 -0.47
C GLN A 80 7.50 7.62 -1.86
N PHE A 81 8.52 7.69 -2.70
CA PHE A 81 8.47 7.23 -4.10
C PHE A 81 9.30 5.96 -4.34
N GLU A 82 9.82 5.34 -3.30
CA GLU A 82 10.62 4.11 -3.41
C GLU A 82 9.98 3.01 -4.26
N PRO A 83 8.64 2.78 -4.21
CA PRO A 83 7.98 1.79 -5.06
C PRO A 83 8.07 2.06 -6.56
N TYR A 84 8.36 3.28 -6.96
CA TYR A 84 8.41 3.72 -8.36
C TYR A 84 9.83 3.94 -8.87
N GLU A 85 10.80 4.04 -7.97
CA GLU A 85 12.22 4.33 -8.27
C GLU A 85 13.07 3.07 -8.31
N LYS A 86 12.63 2.00 -7.63
CA LYS A 86 13.38 0.75 -7.51
C LYS A 86 12.51 -0.43 -7.92
N GLU A 87 13.11 -1.32 -8.68
CA GLU A 87 12.51 -2.59 -9.00
C GLU A 87 12.81 -3.61 -7.90
N TYR A 88 11.75 -4.27 -7.41
CA TYR A 88 11.83 -5.35 -6.43
C TYR A 88 11.23 -6.61 -7.03
N THR A 89 12.04 -7.66 -7.11
CA THR A 89 11.69 -8.91 -7.83
C THR A 89 11.27 -10.06 -6.91
N LEU A 90 11.42 -9.89 -5.59
CA LEU A 90 11.03 -10.92 -4.64
C LEU A 90 9.52 -11.15 -4.64
N SER A 91 9.11 -12.37 -4.39
CA SER A 91 7.73 -12.65 -4.02
C SER A 91 7.40 -12.04 -2.67
N THR A 92 6.12 -11.76 -2.43
CA THR A 92 5.66 -11.22 -1.14
C THR A 92 6.05 -12.13 0.02
N ARG A 93 5.97 -13.46 -0.18
CA ARG A 93 6.34 -14.43 0.83
C ARG A 93 7.83 -14.36 1.20
N GLU A 94 8.72 -14.27 0.22
CA GLU A 94 10.16 -14.16 0.46
C GLU A 94 10.51 -12.87 1.19
N ALA A 95 9.90 -11.76 0.80
CA ALA A 95 10.10 -10.49 1.48
C ALA A 95 9.65 -10.53 2.95
N LEU A 96 8.45 -11.05 3.23
CA LEU A 96 7.97 -11.18 4.61
C LEU A 96 8.81 -12.18 5.42
N GLN A 97 9.27 -13.28 4.80
CA GLN A 97 10.15 -14.24 5.46
C GLN A 97 11.48 -13.60 5.88
N ALA A 98 12.07 -12.73 5.04
CA ALA A 98 13.30 -12.02 5.37
C ALA A 98 13.15 -11.15 6.64
N ILE A 99 11.96 -10.56 6.87
CA ILE A 99 11.70 -9.83 8.13
C ILE A 99 11.66 -10.79 9.32
N VAL A 100 10.96 -11.92 9.16
CA VAL A 100 10.88 -12.93 10.22
C VAL A 100 12.26 -13.48 10.60
N ASP A 101 13.10 -13.76 9.59
CA ASP A 101 14.46 -14.26 9.77
C ASP A 101 15.33 -13.22 10.50
N TYR A 102 15.24 -11.95 10.09
CA TYR A 102 15.94 -10.84 10.76
C TYR A 102 15.53 -10.72 12.23
N LEU A 103 14.22 -10.69 12.53
CA LEU A 103 13.72 -10.58 13.91
C LEU A 103 14.17 -11.76 14.76
N THR A 104 14.13 -12.96 14.20
CA THR A 104 14.57 -14.19 14.88
C THR A 104 16.08 -14.14 15.17
N ALA A 105 16.89 -13.76 14.19
CA ALA A 105 18.34 -13.69 14.33
C ALA A 105 18.81 -12.61 15.32
N THR A 106 18.04 -11.53 15.47
CA THR A 106 18.33 -10.42 16.39
C THR A 106 17.65 -10.55 17.75
N GLY A 107 16.83 -11.59 17.96
CA GLY A 107 16.08 -11.80 19.20
C GLY A 107 15.02 -10.72 19.45
N GLN A 108 14.47 -10.12 18.38
CA GLN A 108 13.43 -9.09 18.47
C GLN A 108 12.07 -9.70 18.14
N ASP A 109 11.06 -9.34 18.93
CA ASP A 109 9.68 -9.80 18.70
C ASP A 109 8.85 -8.82 17.84
N VAL A 110 9.31 -7.59 17.67
CA VAL A 110 8.58 -6.51 17.00
C VAL A 110 9.48 -5.82 16.00
N LEU A 111 9.00 -5.71 14.76
CA LEU A 111 9.59 -4.84 13.75
C LEU A 111 9.21 -3.39 14.04
N HIS A 112 10.20 -2.54 14.29
CA HIS A 112 10.04 -1.08 14.36
C HIS A 112 10.54 -0.46 13.06
N ALA A 113 9.70 0.33 12.40
CA ALA A 113 10.00 0.91 11.11
C ALA A 113 9.26 2.23 10.88
N GLU A 114 9.59 2.90 9.78
CA GLU A 114 8.96 4.14 9.36
C GLU A 114 8.49 4.02 7.91
N THR A 115 7.40 4.68 7.58
CA THR A 115 6.94 4.76 6.20
C THR A 115 6.45 6.15 5.83
N GLN A 116 6.82 6.56 4.63
CA GLN A 116 6.27 7.71 3.92
C GLN A 116 5.61 7.27 2.61
N ILE A 117 5.43 5.96 2.41
CA ILE A 117 4.97 5.40 1.14
C ILE A 117 3.77 6.17 0.58
N MET A 118 3.88 6.63 -0.67
CA MET A 118 2.75 7.17 -1.42
C MET A 118 2.22 6.09 -2.36
N ILE A 119 0.94 5.77 -2.21
CA ILE A 119 0.24 4.85 -3.11
C ILE A 119 -0.62 5.70 -4.05
N LYS A 120 -0.32 5.64 -5.34
CA LYS A 120 -1.00 6.38 -6.41
C LYS A 120 -1.22 5.47 -7.63
N PRO A 121 -2.04 5.84 -8.62
CA PRO A 121 -2.22 5.06 -9.84
C PRO A 121 -0.89 4.62 -10.46
N GLY A 122 -0.80 3.33 -10.82
CA GLY A 122 0.43 2.66 -11.25
C GLY A 122 1.17 1.89 -10.15
N TYR A 123 0.73 2.00 -8.88
CA TYR A 123 1.27 1.18 -7.79
C TYR A 123 0.90 -0.30 -7.95
N GLN A 124 1.87 -1.18 -7.71
CA GLN A 124 1.64 -2.63 -7.71
C GLN A 124 1.48 -3.14 -6.28
N PHE A 125 0.24 -3.44 -5.90
CA PHE A 125 -0.07 -4.01 -4.59
C PHE A 125 0.54 -5.39 -4.43
N ARG A 126 1.17 -5.63 -3.28
CA ARG A 126 1.92 -6.86 -2.98
C ARG A 126 1.27 -7.70 -1.88
N VAL A 127 0.69 -7.05 -0.88
CA VAL A 127 0.24 -7.71 0.36
C VAL A 127 -1.28 -7.69 0.48
N VAL A 128 -1.94 -6.57 0.20
CA VAL A 128 -3.36 -6.37 0.49
C VAL A 128 -4.25 -6.75 -0.69
N ASP A 129 -5.29 -7.53 -0.43
CA ASP A 129 -6.26 -8.00 -1.43
C ASP A 129 -7.59 -7.23 -1.37
N GLN A 130 -7.99 -6.78 -0.17
CA GLN A 130 -9.20 -5.99 0.05
C GLN A 130 -8.94 -4.81 0.99
N LEU A 131 -9.65 -3.72 0.78
CA LEU A 131 -9.59 -2.52 1.61
C LEU A 131 -10.97 -2.14 2.10
N ILE A 132 -11.10 -2.00 3.42
CA ILE A 132 -12.25 -1.34 4.04
C ILE A 132 -11.82 0.09 4.39
N THR A 133 -12.53 1.08 3.84
CA THR A 133 -12.19 2.48 4.07
C THR A 133 -13.42 3.40 3.96
N ASN A 134 -13.37 4.57 4.61
CA ASN A 134 -14.38 5.61 4.43
C ASN A 134 -14.27 6.24 3.05
N PHE A 135 -15.26 7.04 2.68
CA PHE A 135 -15.21 7.88 1.49
C PHE A 135 -14.35 9.14 1.76
N HIS A 136 -13.39 9.40 0.89
CA HIS A 136 -12.40 10.45 1.04
C HIS A 136 -12.70 11.66 0.17
N GLN A 137 -12.21 12.83 0.58
CA GLN A 137 -12.37 14.06 -0.18
C GLN A 137 -11.56 14.05 -1.48
N PRO A 138 -12.04 14.77 -2.52
CA PRO A 138 -11.24 15.07 -3.70
C PRO A 138 -9.90 15.73 -3.35
N LYS A 139 -8.90 15.53 -4.20
CA LYS A 139 -7.55 16.10 -4.02
C LYS A 139 -6.88 15.67 -2.70
N SER A 140 -7.13 14.45 -2.23
CA SER A 140 -6.45 13.84 -1.09
C SER A 140 -5.55 12.69 -1.53
N THR A 141 -4.46 12.46 -0.80
CA THR A 141 -3.60 11.28 -1.00
C THR A 141 -4.35 9.98 -0.73
N LEU A 142 -5.39 10.03 0.10
CA LEU A 142 -6.26 8.91 0.41
C LEU A 142 -7.11 8.49 -0.80
N LEU A 143 -7.63 9.46 -1.57
CA LEU A 143 -8.35 9.17 -2.80
C LEU A 143 -7.41 8.66 -3.91
N LEU A 144 -6.16 9.13 -3.96
CA LEU A 144 -5.15 8.56 -4.87
C LEU A 144 -4.90 7.08 -4.59
N LEU A 145 -4.82 6.70 -3.30
CA LEU A 145 -4.69 5.30 -2.88
C LEU A 145 -5.90 4.47 -3.32
N VAL A 146 -7.13 4.96 -3.07
CA VAL A 146 -8.36 4.29 -3.53
C VAL A 146 -8.36 4.14 -5.05
N SER A 147 -8.05 5.19 -5.79
CA SER A 147 -7.96 5.16 -7.26
C SER A 147 -6.95 4.13 -7.76
N ALA A 148 -5.78 4.04 -7.12
CA ALA A 148 -4.78 3.03 -7.44
C ALA A 148 -5.31 1.61 -7.18
N PHE A 149 -6.06 1.41 -6.09
CA PHE A 149 -6.54 0.10 -5.66
C PHE A 149 -7.64 -0.46 -6.57
N VAL A 150 -8.58 0.38 -6.99
CA VAL A 150 -9.71 -0.04 -7.84
C VAL A 150 -9.42 0.10 -9.35
N GLY A 151 -8.21 0.49 -9.74
CA GLY A 151 -7.80 0.51 -11.15
C GLY A 151 -8.49 1.57 -12.00
N GLY A 152 -8.91 2.69 -11.43
CA GLY A 152 -9.52 3.81 -12.15
C GLY A 152 -11.04 3.94 -11.98
N ASP A 153 -11.73 2.90 -11.51
CA ASP A 153 -13.21 2.91 -11.38
C ASP A 153 -13.73 3.70 -10.17
N TRP A 154 -12.87 4.44 -9.47
CA TRP A 154 -13.26 5.17 -8.29
C TRP A 154 -14.37 6.20 -8.54
N HIS A 155 -14.47 6.80 -9.73
CA HIS A 155 -15.54 7.74 -10.08
C HIS A 155 -16.91 7.07 -9.99
N THR A 156 -17.08 5.91 -10.60
CA THR A 156 -18.33 5.13 -10.54
C THR A 156 -18.74 4.82 -9.10
N ILE A 157 -17.77 4.44 -8.25
CA ILE A 157 -18.02 4.15 -6.84
C ILE A 157 -18.47 5.41 -6.09
N TYR A 158 -17.81 6.54 -6.34
CA TYR A 158 -18.09 7.80 -5.65
C TYR A 158 -19.38 8.47 -6.17
N ASP A 159 -19.67 8.38 -7.46
CA ASP A 159 -20.94 8.86 -8.04
C ASP A 159 -22.13 8.07 -7.47
N TYR A 160 -21.97 6.76 -7.31
CA TYR A 160 -22.97 5.93 -6.64
C TYR A 160 -23.18 6.40 -5.19
N ALA A 161 -22.11 6.57 -4.43
CA ALA A 161 -22.18 7.00 -3.03
C ALA A 161 -22.85 8.38 -2.89
N LEU A 162 -22.50 9.34 -3.75
CA LEU A 162 -23.10 10.68 -3.76
C LEU A 162 -24.58 10.67 -4.11
N SER A 163 -25.00 9.80 -5.03
CA SER A 163 -26.41 9.70 -5.46
C SER A 163 -27.28 8.91 -4.49
N HIS A 164 -26.69 8.27 -3.46
CA HIS A 164 -27.39 7.45 -2.47
C HIS A 164 -27.18 7.95 -1.03
N ASP A 165 -26.89 9.23 -0.85
CA ASP A 165 -26.77 9.89 0.44
C ASP A 165 -25.72 9.31 1.40
N PHE A 166 -24.67 8.67 0.87
CA PHE A 166 -23.56 8.19 1.69
C PHE A 166 -22.79 9.36 2.30
N ARG A 167 -22.44 9.21 3.58
CA ARG A 167 -21.70 10.23 4.33
C ARG A 167 -20.20 9.99 4.20
N PHE A 168 -19.49 11.06 3.95
CA PHE A 168 -18.06 11.05 3.71
C PHE A 168 -17.26 11.22 5.02
N LEU A 169 -15.96 10.95 4.95
CA LEU A 169 -15.00 11.05 6.05
C LEU A 169 -15.36 10.12 7.23
N SER A 170 -15.29 10.65 8.45
CA SER A 170 -15.53 9.89 9.70
C SER A 170 -17.01 9.83 10.11
N TYR A 171 -17.94 10.20 9.24
CA TYR A 171 -19.37 10.22 9.55
C TYR A 171 -20.06 8.86 9.49
N GLY A 172 -19.33 7.80 9.19
CA GLY A 172 -19.75 6.45 9.47
C GLY A 172 -19.97 5.53 8.27
N ASP A 173 -20.10 6.07 7.04
CA ASP A 173 -20.25 5.21 5.87
C ASP A 173 -18.88 4.78 5.35
N SER A 174 -18.77 3.54 4.89
CA SER A 174 -17.53 2.97 4.40
C SER A 174 -17.78 2.04 3.21
N SER A 175 -16.73 1.76 2.47
CA SER A 175 -16.73 0.84 1.34
C SER A 175 -15.82 -0.35 1.60
N ILE A 176 -16.19 -1.50 1.05
CA ILE A 176 -15.31 -2.65 0.91
C ILE A 176 -14.89 -2.70 -0.54
N LEU A 177 -13.60 -2.54 -0.77
CA LEU A 177 -13.01 -2.50 -2.11
C LEU A 177 -12.18 -3.75 -2.33
N THR A 178 -12.28 -4.35 -3.51
CA THR A 178 -11.44 -5.45 -3.93
C THR A 178 -10.44 -4.95 -4.95
N ARG A 179 -9.18 -5.39 -4.85
CA ARG A 179 -8.12 -5.01 -5.77
C ARG A 179 -8.50 -5.34 -7.20
N SER A 180 -8.42 -4.34 -8.08
CA SER A 180 -8.50 -4.58 -9.51
C SER A 180 -7.29 -5.43 -9.93
N HIS A 181 -7.55 -6.60 -10.50
CA HIS A 181 -6.52 -7.33 -11.21
C HIS A 181 -6.29 -6.56 -12.50
N GLN A 182 -5.21 -5.77 -12.56
CA GLN A 182 -4.77 -5.20 -13.82
C GLN A 182 -4.57 -6.36 -14.78
N ARG A 183 -5.49 -6.52 -15.73
CA ARG A 183 -5.23 -7.34 -16.91
C ARG A 183 -4.02 -6.69 -17.56
N VAL A 184 -2.88 -7.34 -17.53
CA VAL A 184 -1.78 -7.00 -18.42
C VAL A 184 -2.36 -7.10 -19.81
N ALA A 185 -2.64 -5.96 -20.42
CA ALA A 185 -3.04 -5.90 -21.82
C ALA A 185 -1.84 -6.39 -22.64
N THR A 186 -1.79 -7.69 -22.89
CA THR A 186 -0.93 -8.23 -23.91
C THR A 186 -1.49 -7.71 -25.23
N ASN A 187 -0.92 -6.60 -25.71
CA ASN A 187 -1.09 -6.14 -27.08
C ASN A 187 -0.43 -7.18 -28.00
N VAL A 188 -1.12 -8.28 -28.24
CA VAL A 188 -0.84 -9.14 -29.37
C VAL A 188 -1.45 -8.43 -30.58
N LYS A 189 -0.64 -7.69 -31.33
CA LYS A 189 -1.00 -7.29 -32.68
C LYS A 189 -1.34 -8.55 -33.48
N PRO A 190 -2.53 -8.62 -34.09
CA PRO A 190 -2.78 -9.70 -35.05
C PRO A 190 -1.81 -9.54 -36.22
N LEU A 191 -1.09 -10.58 -36.51
CA LEU A 191 -0.33 -10.71 -37.76
C LEU A 191 -1.36 -10.71 -38.91
N THR A 192 -1.47 -9.60 -39.61
CA THR A 192 -2.17 -9.56 -40.88
C THR A 192 -1.29 -10.31 -41.90
N HIS A 193 -1.73 -11.47 -42.32
CA HIS A 193 -1.24 -12.10 -43.52
C HIS A 193 -1.72 -11.23 -44.68
N SER A 194 -0.78 -10.63 -45.40
CA SER A 194 -1.01 -10.09 -46.73
C SER A 194 -0.52 -11.16 -47.74
N ASP A 195 -1.45 -11.54 -48.57
CA ASP A 195 -1.15 -12.28 -49.80
C ASP A 195 -0.33 -11.42 -50.78
#